data_b0cb25dd1ac81b610504e9f3ec008e86
#
_entry.id   b0cb25dd1ac81b610504e9f3ec008e86
#
_cell.length_a   1.000
_cell.length_b   1.000
_cell.length_c   1.000
_cell.angle_alpha   90.00
_cell.angle_beta   90.00
_cell.angle_gamma   90.00
#
_symmetry.space_group_name_H-M   'P 1'
#
loop_
_entity.id
_entity.type
_entity.pdbx_description
1 polymer ?
#
loop_
_entity_poly.entity_id
_entity_poly.type
_entity_poly.pdbx_seq_one_letter_code
_entity_poly.pdbx_strand_id
1 'polypeptide(L)'
;MSGGRRVYIDDTPGETRGIIESDQGFEHILIERDGDDPARRLGAVSVGRITRVEPGLSGAFVDLGRSEGFLPLPRKASAHIGQKVEVEVVAEPREAKGPTLRMLAPAEGEVRLIRAGPSVREWLERLAQGVTPITGKAAIEAGWAAIEDAAVPAMPHGGPDVAVERTRAMIAVDIDQPPVPGKGLNARDRQNANHEGLKIAARLIRLRRWGGLVAVDLLGAGHDGARITAAARAAFGGDPAIAYGPVNRFGVLQLVLPWTFTPLEEQTRPDIESAARDLARKLNHALLADTTRARVTARCHGDISKIAAPLVARLGPRAHVMADDSLPPTQVIVE
;
A
#
# COMPACT_ATOMS: atom_id res chain seq x y z
N MET A 1 26.17 -5.41 4.81
CA MET A 1 25.54 -6.24 5.85
C MET A 1 24.04 -6.09 5.60
N SER A 2 23.35 -7.17 5.23
CA SER A 2 21.89 -7.13 5.07
C SER A 2 21.28 -6.90 6.44
N GLY A 3 20.78 -5.70 6.70
CA GLY A 3 19.98 -5.42 7.88
C GLY A 3 18.87 -6.46 7.95
N GLY A 4 18.64 -7.02 9.13
CA GLY A 4 17.70 -8.13 9.34
C GLY A 4 16.30 -7.70 8.98
N ARG A 5 15.75 -8.20 7.86
CA ARG A 5 14.31 -8.05 7.55
C ARG A 5 13.51 -9.04 8.36
N ARG A 6 12.40 -8.58 8.91
CA ARG A 6 11.35 -9.41 9.51
C ARG A 6 10.14 -9.39 8.59
N VAL A 7 9.58 -10.57 8.39
CA VAL A 7 8.38 -10.75 7.56
C VAL A 7 7.29 -11.31 8.46
N TYR A 8 6.08 -10.76 8.34
CA TYR A 8 4.94 -11.22 9.11
C TYR A 8 3.78 -11.53 8.16
N ILE A 9 2.98 -12.53 8.53
CA ILE A 9 1.74 -12.85 7.83
C ILE A 9 0.61 -13.07 8.85
N ASP A 10 -0.41 -12.24 8.74
CA ASP A 10 -1.64 -12.33 9.50
C ASP A 10 -2.74 -12.87 8.59
N ASP A 11 -3.12 -14.12 8.78
CA ASP A 11 -4.17 -14.84 8.04
C ASP A 11 -5.50 -14.84 8.82
N THR A 12 -5.88 -13.71 9.38
CA THR A 12 -7.19 -13.61 10.03
C THR A 12 -8.32 -13.78 8.99
N PRO A 13 -9.38 -14.56 9.29
CA PRO A 13 -10.51 -14.73 8.38
C PRO A 13 -11.06 -13.42 7.83
N GLY A 14 -11.22 -13.37 6.50
CA GLY A 14 -11.72 -12.21 5.77
C GLY A 14 -10.64 -11.27 5.20
N GLU A 15 -9.41 -11.30 5.74
CA GLU A 15 -8.33 -10.45 5.24
C GLU A 15 -6.95 -10.98 5.65
N THR A 16 -6.11 -11.30 4.67
CA THR A 16 -4.69 -11.62 4.88
C THR A 16 -3.86 -10.34 4.78
N ARG A 17 -2.98 -10.12 5.76
CA ARG A 17 -1.97 -9.04 5.75
C ARG A 17 -0.56 -9.60 5.71
N GLY A 18 0.26 -9.09 4.79
CA GLY A 18 1.69 -9.34 4.75
C GLY A 18 2.47 -8.08 5.11
N ILE A 19 3.38 -8.16 6.07
CA ILE A 19 4.15 -7.02 6.54
C ILE A 19 5.64 -7.31 6.39
N ILE A 20 6.41 -6.33 5.92
CA ILE A 20 7.86 -6.36 5.89
C ILE A 20 8.38 -5.19 6.72
N GLU A 21 9.24 -5.52 7.67
CA GLU A 21 9.91 -4.58 8.55
C GLU A 21 11.42 -4.71 8.39
N SER A 22 12.12 -3.59 8.39
CA SER A 22 13.57 -3.49 8.40
C SER A 22 14.06 -2.75 9.65
N ASP A 23 15.36 -2.54 9.75
CA ASP A 23 15.96 -1.71 10.81
C ASP A 23 15.49 -0.24 10.74
N GLN A 24 14.90 0.19 9.63
CA GLN A 24 14.35 1.54 9.43
C GLN A 24 12.83 1.63 9.74
N GLY A 25 12.21 0.54 10.19
CA GLY A 25 10.78 0.43 10.45
C GLY A 25 10.04 -0.34 9.36
N PHE A 26 8.72 -0.21 9.33
CA PHE A 26 7.88 -0.91 8.37
C PHE A 26 8.07 -0.38 6.95
N GLU A 27 8.36 -1.28 6.00
CA GLU A 27 8.60 -0.95 4.59
C GLU A 27 7.38 -1.24 3.71
N HIS A 28 6.68 -2.34 4.00
CA HIS A 28 5.52 -2.78 3.22
C HIS A 28 4.42 -3.31 4.13
N ILE A 29 3.19 -3.01 3.76
CA ILE A 29 2.00 -3.71 4.21
C ILE A 29 1.17 -4.06 2.97
N LEU A 30 0.92 -5.35 2.76
CA LEU A 30 0.13 -5.90 1.67
C LEU A 30 -1.17 -6.44 2.25
N ILE A 31 -2.28 -6.19 1.58
CA ILE A 31 -3.62 -6.59 2.05
C ILE A 31 -4.33 -7.31 0.91
N GLU A 32 -4.89 -8.47 1.23
CA GLU A 32 -5.72 -9.28 0.35
C GLU A 32 -6.98 -9.70 1.09
N ARG A 33 -8.15 -9.54 0.48
CA ARG A 33 -9.44 -9.85 1.07
C ARG A 33 -10.10 -11.02 0.36
N ASP A 34 -10.90 -11.79 1.10
CA ASP A 34 -11.59 -12.98 0.57
C ASP A 34 -12.48 -12.68 -0.66
N GLY A 35 -13.01 -11.46 -0.78
CA GLY A 35 -13.88 -11.03 -1.88
C GLY A 35 -13.18 -10.29 -3.03
N ASP A 36 -11.87 -10.09 -2.95
CA ASP A 36 -11.14 -9.33 -3.96
C ASP A 36 -11.13 -10.06 -5.31
N ASP A 37 -11.41 -9.31 -6.38
CA ASP A 37 -11.33 -9.83 -7.74
C ASP A 37 -9.85 -10.01 -8.16
N PRO A 38 -9.37 -11.25 -8.34
CA PRO A 38 -7.98 -11.52 -8.68
C PRO A 38 -7.56 -10.96 -10.04
N ALA A 39 -8.52 -10.63 -10.93
CA ALA A 39 -8.25 -9.99 -12.22
C ALA A 39 -7.85 -8.52 -12.09
N ARG A 40 -8.04 -7.90 -10.92
CA ARG A 40 -7.70 -6.48 -10.66
C ARG A 40 -6.37 -6.30 -9.95
N ARG A 41 -5.75 -7.38 -9.49
CA ARG A 41 -4.50 -7.34 -8.74
C ARG A 41 -3.32 -7.07 -9.67
N LEU A 42 -2.33 -6.35 -9.16
CA LEU A 42 -1.07 -6.09 -9.86
C LEU A 42 -0.46 -7.39 -10.41
N GLY A 43 -0.14 -7.42 -11.71
CA GLY A 43 0.43 -8.58 -12.39
C GLY A 43 -0.60 -9.61 -12.86
N ALA A 44 -1.91 -9.38 -12.66
CA ALA A 44 -2.94 -10.23 -13.26
C ALA A 44 -2.92 -10.12 -14.78
N VAL A 45 -3.11 -11.24 -15.47
CA VAL A 45 -3.19 -11.31 -16.94
C VAL A 45 -4.56 -11.84 -17.34
N SER A 46 -5.22 -11.15 -18.28
CA SER A 46 -6.56 -11.49 -18.74
C SER A 46 -6.69 -11.32 -20.26
N VAL A 47 -7.56 -12.11 -20.88
CA VAL A 47 -8.17 -11.74 -22.15
C VAL A 47 -9.29 -10.76 -21.84
N GLY A 48 -9.16 -9.53 -22.32
CA GLY A 48 -10.17 -8.50 -22.18
C GLY A 48 -10.74 -8.07 -23.53
N ARG A 49 -11.86 -7.35 -23.49
CA ARG A 49 -12.54 -6.81 -24.68
C ARG A 49 -12.61 -5.29 -24.56
N ILE A 50 -12.13 -4.58 -25.58
CA ILE A 50 -12.26 -3.12 -25.65
C ILE A 50 -13.74 -2.74 -25.75
N THR A 51 -14.24 -2.01 -24.76
CA THR A 51 -15.62 -1.54 -24.68
C THR A 51 -15.76 -0.11 -25.20
N ARG A 52 -14.73 0.72 -25.00
CA ARG A 52 -14.73 2.11 -25.38
C ARG A 52 -13.32 2.59 -25.68
N VAL A 53 -13.17 3.42 -26.72
CA VAL A 53 -11.92 4.11 -27.03
C VAL A 53 -12.11 5.59 -26.70
N GLU A 54 -11.18 6.16 -25.94
CA GLU A 54 -11.20 7.55 -25.47
C GLU A 54 -9.98 8.31 -25.95
N PRO A 55 -10.06 8.94 -27.13
CA PRO A 55 -8.93 9.68 -27.70
C PRO A 55 -8.45 10.81 -26.79
N GLY A 56 -9.35 11.47 -26.06
CA GLY A 56 -9.03 12.53 -25.11
C GLY A 56 -8.18 12.09 -23.92
N LEU A 57 -8.26 10.79 -23.56
CA LEU A 57 -7.44 10.19 -22.50
C LEU A 57 -6.24 9.41 -23.09
N SER A 58 -6.09 9.39 -24.42
CA SER A 58 -5.09 8.55 -25.11
C SER A 58 -5.15 7.10 -24.65
N GLY A 59 -6.35 6.50 -24.61
CA GLY A 59 -6.52 5.15 -24.11
C GLY A 59 -7.88 4.51 -24.46
N ALA A 60 -8.07 3.30 -23.97
CA ALA A 60 -9.29 2.54 -24.11
C ALA A 60 -9.71 1.92 -22.78
N PHE A 61 -11.00 1.68 -22.61
CA PHE A 61 -11.53 0.87 -21.52
C PHE A 61 -11.67 -0.58 -21.98
N VAL A 62 -11.32 -1.49 -21.10
CA VAL A 62 -11.27 -2.93 -21.39
C VAL A 62 -12.08 -3.68 -20.33
N ASP A 63 -13.09 -4.39 -20.77
CA ASP A 63 -13.88 -5.32 -19.97
C ASP A 63 -13.02 -6.53 -19.57
N LEU A 64 -12.89 -6.80 -18.28
CA LEU A 64 -12.19 -7.94 -17.70
C LEU A 64 -13.15 -9.01 -17.13
N GLY A 65 -14.46 -8.88 -17.42
CA GLY A 65 -15.54 -9.76 -16.98
C GLY A 65 -16.29 -9.22 -15.75
N ARG A 66 -15.65 -9.06 -14.62
CA ARG A 66 -16.26 -8.49 -13.40
C ARG A 66 -15.96 -7.00 -13.21
N SER A 67 -15.00 -6.49 -13.91
CA SER A 67 -14.51 -5.12 -13.78
C SER A 67 -14.04 -4.58 -15.12
N GLU A 68 -13.86 -3.27 -15.17
CA GLU A 68 -13.31 -2.59 -16.34
C GLU A 68 -11.96 -1.96 -15.95
N GLY A 69 -10.96 -2.09 -16.84
CA GLY A 69 -9.65 -1.50 -16.69
C GLY A 69 -9.35 -0.44 -17.75
N PHE A 70 -8.40 0.44 -17.49
CA PHE A 70 -7.94 1.46 -18.43
C PHE A 70 -6.63 1.03 -19.10
N LEU A 71 -6.62 0.96 -20.43
CA LEU A 71 -5.47 0.64 -21.26
C LEU A 71 -4.96 1.91 -21.93
N PRO A 72 -3.82 2.50 -21.49
CA PRO A 72 -3.17 3.58 -22.20
C PRO A 72 -2.75 3.12 -23.61
N LEU A 73 -3.02 3.95 -24.61
CA LEU A 73 -2.68 3.67 -26.00
C LEU A 73 -1.63 4.67 -26.51
N PRO A 74 -0.53 4.20 -27.12
CA PRO A 74 0.39 5.08 -27.82
C PRO A 74 -0.33 5.85 -28.94
N ARG A 75 0.13 7.09 -29.23
CA ARG A 75 -0.50 7.97 -30.23
C ARG A 75 -0.78 7.35 -31.61
N LYS A 76 -0.06 6.30 -31.98
CA LYS A 76 -0.19 5.60 -33.27
C LYS A 76 -0.88 4.24 -33.14
N ALA A 77 -1.31 3.83 -31.95
CA ALA A 77 -1.99 2.56 -31.77
C ALA A 77 -3.42 2.66 -32.32
N SER A 78 -3.78 1.73 -33.19
CA SER A 78 -5.16 1.54 -33.61
C SER A 78 -5.83 0.55 -32.66
N ALA A 79 -6.94 0.96 -32.07
CA ALA A 79 -7.77 0.13 -31.24
C ALA A 79 -9.24 0.38 -31.61
N HIS A 80 -10.06 -0.67 -31.59
CA HIS A 80 -11.47 -0.55 -31.94
C HIS A 80 -12.35 -1.31 -30.95
N ILE A 81 -13.57 -0.85 -30.79
CA ILE A 81 -14.56 -1.46 -29.91
C ILE A 81 -14.82 -2.90 -30.36
N GLY A 82 -14.89 -3.81 -29.39
CA GLY A 82 -15.04 -5.25 -29.62
C GLY A 82 -13.74 -6.00 -29.80
N GLN A 83 -12.61 -5.31 -30.05
CA GLN A 83 -11.31 -5.96 -30.17
C GLN A 83 -10.95 -6.66 -28.87
N LYS A 84 -10.44 -7.89 -28.99
CA LYS A 84 -9.94 -8.68 -27.88
C LYS A 84 -8.42 -8.51 -27.76
N VAL A 85 -7.96 -8.35 -26.52
CA VAL A 85 -6.56 -8.09 -26.19
C VAL A 85 -6.17 -8.85 -24.94
N GLU A 86 -4.96 -9.39 -24.95
CA GLU A 86 -4.33 -9.88 -23.74
C GLU A 86 -3.70 -8.70 -23.02
N VAL A 87 -4.05 -8.51 -21.77
CA VAL A 87 -3.63 -7.38 -20.95
C VAL A 87 -3.12 -7.83 -19.60
N GLU A 88 -2.16 -7.07 -19.07
CA GLU A 88 -1.64 -7.22 -17.72
C GLU A 88 -1.98 -5.99 -16.89
N VAL A 89 -2.37 -6.20 -15.64
CA VAL A 89 -2.56 -5.12 -14.67
C VAL A 89 -1.20 -4.60 -14.22
N VAL A 90 -0.91 -3.33 -14.51
CA VAL A 90 0.34 -2.65 -14.11
C VAL A 90 0.15 -1.69 -12.93
N ALA A 91 -1.10 -1.33 -12.63
CA ALA A 91 -1.48 -0.64 -11.40
C ALA A 91 -2.88 -1.08 -10.97
N GLU A 92 -3.03 -1.33 -9.68
CA GLU A 92 -4.31 -1.67 -9.07
C GLU A 92 -5.29 -0.50 -9.09
N PRO A 93 -6.58 -0.74 -8.85
CA PRO A 93 -7.58 0.31 -8.71
C PRO A 93 -7.20 1.33 -7.65
N ARG A 94 -7.53 2.59 -7.90
CA ARG A 94 -7.39 3.66 -6.90
C ARG A 94 -8.41 4.77 -7.14
N GLU A 95 -8.84 5.42 -6.07
CA GLU A 95 -9.91 6.41 -6.14
C GLU A 95 -11.14 5.77 -6.79
N ALA A 96 -11.79 6.38 -7.73
CA ALA A 96 -12.90 5.79 -8.49
C ALA A 96 -12.47 5.14 -9.82
N LYS A 97 -11.14 4.89 -10.01
CA LYS A 97 -10.59 4.37 -11.27
C LYS A 97 -10.36 2.88 -11.19
N GLY A 98 -10.68 2.16 -12.26
CA GLY A 98 -10.29 0.76 -12.44
C GLY A 98 -8.77 0.55 -12.55
N PRO A 99 -8.31 -0.71 -12.65
CA PRO A 99 -6.89 -1.00 -12.81
C PRO A 99 -6.35 -0.40 -14.10
N THR A 100 -5.07 0.00 -14.08
CA THR A 100 -4.35 0.40 -15.30
C THR A 100 -3.73 -0.83 -15.93
N LEU A 101 -3.90 -0.94 -17.24
CA LEU A 101 -3.52 -2.11 -18.02
C LEU A 101 -2.35 -1.81 -18.96
N ARG A 102 -1.61 -2.85 -19.29
CA ARG A 102 -0.63 -2.88 -20.39
C ARG A 102 -1.03 -3.96 -21.38
N MET A 103 -1.06 -3.64 -22.66
CA MET A 103 -1.31 -4.62 -23.71
C MET A 103 -0.08 -5.52 -23.86
N LEU A 104 -0.31 -6.83 -23.88
CA LEU A 104 0.71 -7.85 -24.12
C LEU A 104 0.64 -8.32 -25.58
N ALA A 105 -0.56 -8.67 -26.06
CA ALA A 105 -0.79 -9.19 -27.41
C ALA A 105 -2.24 -8.95 -27.86
N PRO A 106 -2.54 -9.02 -29.16
CA PRO A 106 -3.90 -9.31 -29.64
C PRO A 106 -4.37 -10.68 -29.09
N ALA A 107 -5.66 -10.82 -28.85
CA ALA A 107 -6.22 -12.05 -28.30
C ALA A 107 -7.51 -12.47 -29.03
N GLU A 108 -7.90 -13.71 -28.81
CA GLU A 108 -9.15 -14.32 -29.30
C GLU A 108 -9.86 -15.04 -28.14
N GLY A 109 -11.09 -15.45 -28.38
CA GLY A 109 -11.90 -16.22 -27.45
C GLY A 109 -12.68 -15.33 -26.47
N GLU A 110 -13.20 -15.91 -25.39
CA GLU A 110 -14.00 -15.19 -24.38
C GLU A 110 -13.17 -14.40 -23.38
N VAL A 111 -13.78 -13.34 -22.83
CA VAL A 111 -13.20 -12.56 -21.71
C VAL A 111 -12.98 -13.50 -20.53
N ARG A 112 -11.75 -13.60 -20.05
CA ARG A 112 -11.39 -14.49 -18.94
C ARG A 112 -10.09 -14.07 -18.28
N LEU A 113 -9.95 -14.41 -17.02
CA LEU A 113 -8.67 -14.39 -16.31
C LEU A 113 -7.78 -15.53 -16.83
N ILE A 114 -6.56 -15.21 -17.27
CA ILE A 114 -5.53 -16.19 -17.67
C ILE A 114 -4.68 -16.57 -16.47
N ARG A 115 -4.23 -15.55 -15.72
CA ARG A 115 -3.38 -15.70 -14.55
C ARG A 115 -3.75 -14.64 -13.52
N ALA A 116 -4.04 -15.07 -12.30
CA ALA A 116 -4.24 -14.16 -11.17
C ALA A 116 -2.97 -13.33 -10.87
N GLY A 117 -3.14 -12.14 -10.38
CA GLY A 117 -2.03 -11.40 -9.77
C GLY A 117 -1.52 -12.13 -8.54
N PRO A 118 -0.25 -11.95 -8.16
CA PRO A 118 0.34 -12.62 -7.02
C PRO A 118 -0.43 -12.36 -5.72
N SER A 119 -0.58 -13.40 -4.91
CA SER A 119 -1.12 -13.31 -3.56
C SER A 119 -0.17 -12.55 -2.63
N VAL A 120 -0.65 -12.19 -1.44
CA VAL A 120 0.20 -11.59 -0.39
C VAL A 120 1.41 -12.47 -0.09
N ARG A 121 1.25 -13.81 -0.02
CA ARG A 121 2.36 -14.74 0.23
C ARG A 121 3.40 -14.71 -0.87
N GLU A 122 2.97 -14.71 -2.14
CA GLU A 122 3.88 -14.64 -3.29
C GLU A 122 4.60 -13.29 -3.37
N TRP A 123 3.93 -12.20 -2.98
CA TRP A 123 4.58 -10.90 -2.88
C TRP A 123 5.62 -10.85 -1.77
N LEU A 124 5.34 -11.42 -0.58
CA LEU A 124 6.30 -11.49 0.52
C LEU A 124 7.55 -12.25 0.09
N GLU A 125 7.38 -13.40 -0.61
CA GLU A 125 8.52 -14.17 -1.13
C GLU A 125 9.34 -13.38 -2.14
N ARG A 126 8.71 -12.60 -3.02
CA ARG A 126 9.43 -11.75 -4.00
C ARG A 126 10.19 -10.59 -3.35
N LEU A 127 9.61 -9.98 -2.32
CA LEU A 127 10.17 -8.78 -1.68
C LEU A 127 11.20 -9.11 -0.59
N ALA A 128 11.09 -10.28 0.05
CA ALA A 128 11.95 -10.72 1.14
C ALA A 128 12.30 -12.20 1.03
N GLN A 129 12.86 -12.58 -0.11
CA GLN A 129 13.18 -13.95 -0.48
C GLN A 129 13.95 -14.69 0.62
N GLY A 130 13.51 -15.91 0.95
CA GLY A 130 14.16 -16.78 1.92
C GLY A 130 13.95 -16.41 3.38
N VAL A 131 13.13 -15.41 3.70
CA VAL A 131 12.78 -15.05 5.08
C VAL A 131 11.50 -15.77 5.49
N THR A 132 11.57 -16.59 6.54
CA THR A 132 10.41 -17.30 7.09
C THR A 132 9.45 -16.32 7.76
N PRO A 133 8.17 -16.26 7.34
CA PRO A 133 7.21 -15.35 7.95
C PRO A 133 6.87 -15.72 9.41
N ILE A 134 6.81 -14.71 10.26
CA ILE A 134 6.26 -14.78 11.61
C ILE A 134 4.73 -14.74 11.50
N THR A 135 4.05 -15.59 12.24
CA THR A 135 2.58 -15.72 12.23
C THR A 135 1.96 -15.50 13.62
N GLY A 136 0.64 -15.57 13.70
CA GLY A 136 -0.10 -15.50 14.95
C GLY A 136 -0.13 -14.10 15.54
N LYS A 137 -0.13 -14.00 16.89
CA LYS A 137 -0.31 -12.75 17.63
C LYS A 137 0.66 -11.65 17.18
N ALA A 138 1.95 -11.98 17.04
CA ALA A 138 2.96 -11.02 16.64
C ALA A 138 2.73 -10.44 15.23
N ALA A 139 2.16 -11.22 14.30
CA ALA A 139 1.82 -10.75 12.98
C ALA A 139 0.64 -9.78 12.99
N ILE A 140 -0.36 -10.04 13.83
CA ILE A 140 -1.50 -9.12 14.02
C ILE A 140 -1.01 -7.78 14.57
N GLU A 141 -0.18 -7.82 15.62
CA GLU A 141 0.40 -6.61 16.24
C GLU A 141 1.27 -5.82 15.26
N ALA A 142 2.11 -6.51 14.47
CA ALA A 142 2.90 -5.87 13.41
C ALA A 142 2.02 -5.19 12.34
N GLY A 143 0.88 -5.80 11.99
CA GLY A 143 -0.09 -5.22 11.06
C GLY A 143 -0.73 -3.94 11.59
N TRP A 144 -1.10 -3.88 12.86
CA TRP A 144 -1.61 -2.65 13.49
C TRP A 144 -0.53 -1.57 13.58
N ALA A 145 0.66 -1.93 14.05
CA ALA A 145 1.78 -0.99 14.17
C ALA A 145 2.21 -0.41 12.81
N ALA A 146 2.16 -1.21 11.73
CA ALA A 146 2.48 -0.74 10.38
C ALA A 146 1.43 0.27 9.86
N ILE A 147 0.15 0.09 10.18
CA ILE A 147 -0.90 1.05 9.83
C ILE A 147 -0.74 2.34 10.63
N GLU A 148 -0.40 2.25 11.92
CA GLU A 148 -0.13 3.41 12.76
C GLU A 148 1.10 4.19 12.27
N ASP A 149 2.21 3.50 11.99
CA ASP A 149 3.43 4.12 11.40
C ASP A 149 3.13 4.82 10.06
N ALA A 150 2.26 4.24 9.23
CA ALA A 150 1.84 4.89 8.00
C ALA A 150 1.01 6.15 8.21
N ALA A 151 0.31 6.30 9.33
CA ALA A 151 -0.61 7.41 9.59
C ALA A 151 0.09 8.69 10.11
N VAL A 152 1.30 8.59 10.63
CA VAL A 152 1.99 9.69 11.31
C VAL A 152 3.20 10.19 10.53
N PRO A 153 3.60 11.48 10.70
CA PRO A 153 4.90 11.98 10.25
C PRO A 153 6.04 11.24 10.94
N ALA A 154 7.16 11.06 10.25
CA ALA A 154 8.32 10.41 10.83
C ALA A 154 9.27 11.42 11.48
N MET A 155 9.46 11.29 12.79
CA MET A 155 10.43 12.05 13.58
C MET A 155 11.35 11.08 14.34
N PRO A 156 12.38 10.50 13.68
CA PRO A 156 13.32 9.63 14.37
C PRO A 156 14.07 10.41 15.46
N HIS A 157 14.28 9.78 16.62
CA HIS A 157 14.99 10.41 17.72
C HIS A 157 16.39 10.91 17.29
N GLY A 158 16.62 12.21 17.37
CA GLY A 158 17.88 12.84 16.93
C GLY A 158 18.10 12.95 15.42
N GLY A 159 17.11 12.56 14.61
CA GLY A 159 17.11 12.66 13.14
C GLY A 159 16.33 13.87 12.62
N PRO A 160 16.20 13.98 11.28
CA PRO A 160 15.36 15.00 10.66
C PRO A 160 13.87 14.74 10.94
N ASP A 161 13.10 15.81 10.99
CA ASP A 161 11.64 15.78 10.91
C ASP A 161 11.22 15.67 9.44
N VAL A 162 10.39 14.70 9.11
CA VAL A 162 9.97 14.46 7.74
C VAL A 162 8.46 14.38 7.64
N ALA A 163 7.87 15.44 7.11
CA ALA A 163 6.46 15.43 6.75
C ALA A 163 6.28 14.89 5.33
N VAL A 164 5.33 13.98 5.16
CA VAL A 164 4.98 13.41 3.85
C VAL A 164 3.47 13.47 3.69
N GLU A 165 3.00 14.32 2.80
CA GLU A 165 1.58 14.58 2.60
C GLU A 165 1.17 14.32 1.14
N ARG A 166 0.01 13.70 0.96
CA ARG A 166 -0.58 13.52 -0.36
C ARG A 166 -1.68 14.54 -0.61
N THR A 167 -1.47 15.37 -1.61
CA THR A 167 -2.52 16.22 -2.18
C THR A 167 -3.18 15.52 -3.38
N ARG A 168 -4.19 16.16 -3.96
CA ARG A 168 -4.81 15.67 -5.19
C ARG A 168 -3.83 15.64 -6.38
N ALA A 169 -2.83 16.51 -6.40
CA ALA A 169 -1.94 16.71 -7.55
C ALA A 169 -0.58 16.03 -7.37
N MET A 170 -0.07 15.97 -6.14
CA MET A 170 1.29 15.50 -5.88
C MET A 170 1.45 15.03 -4.43
N ILE A 171 2.56 14.36 -4.16
CA ILE A 171 3.06 14.09 -2.83
C ILE A 171 4.05 15.19 -2.49
N ALA A 172 3.79 15.93 -1.43
CA ALA A 172 4.70 16.91 -0.86
C ALA A 172 5.52 16.24 0.25
N VAL A 173 6.81 16.48 0.24
CA VAL A 173 7.74 16.04 1.30
C VAL A 173 8.47 17.27 1.79
N ASP A 174 8.45 17.48 3.10
CA ASP A 174 9.21 18.51 3.80
C ASP A 174 10.26 17.83 4.68
N ILE A 175 11.52 18.24 4.51
CA ILE A 175 12.64 17.73 5.32
C ILE A 175 13.17 18.87 6.16
N ASP A 176 12.96 18.80 7.47
CA ASP A 176 13.46 19.76 8.42
C ASP A 176 14.39 19.11 9.47
N GLN A 177 15.12 19.92 10.19
CA GLN A 177 15.97 19.47 11.29
C GLN A 177 15.65 20.26 12.54
N PRO A 178 15.11 19.64 13.58
CA PRO A 178 14.83 20.32 14.84
C PRO A 178 16.09 21.02 15.38
N PRO A 179 15.98 22.27 15.84
CA PRO A 179 17.12 23.02 16.32
C PRO A 179 17.71 22.36 17.58
N VAL A 180 19.03 22.21 17.61
CA VAL A 180 19.75 21.78 18.81
C VAL A 180 20.26 23.04 19.52
N PRO A 181 19.87 23.31 20.77
CA PRO A 181 20.32 24.51 21.51
C PRO A 181 21.84 24.63 21.49
N GLY A 182 22.34 25.83 21.13
CA GLY A 182 23.78 26.13 21.11
C GLY A 182 24.55 25.55 19.91
N LYS A 183 23.90 24.84 18.99
CA LYS A 183 24.53 24.25 17.79
C LYS A 183 23.84 24.74 16.51
N GLY A 184 24.59 25.46 15.67
CA GLY A 184 24.14 25.77 14.31
C GLY A 184 24.31 24.57 13.38
N LEU A 185 23.46 24.47 12.35
CA LEU A 185 23.58 23.46 11.31
C LEU A 185 24.65 23.88 10.29
N ASN A 186 25.73 23.12 10.20
CA ASN A 186 26.72 23.28 9.13
C ASN A 186 26.26 22.59 7.81
N ALA A 187 27.01 22.77 6.73
CA ALA A 187 26.67 22.22 5.42
C ALA A 187 26.61 20.68 5.42
N ARG A 188 27.48 20.01 6.21
CA ARG A 188 27.52 18.55 6.34
C ARG A 188 26.30 18.04 7.10
N ASP A 189 25.89 18.72 8.17
CA ASP A 189 24.71 18.33 8.94
C ASP A 189 23.44 18.43 8.08
N ARG A 190 23.28 19.52 7.30
CA ARG A 190 22.18 19.66 6.32
C ARG A 190 22.18 18.56 5.26
N GLN A 191 23.35 18.23 4.72
CA GLN A 191 23.47 17.16 3.73
C GLN A 191 23.06 15.80 4.32
N ASN A 192 23.50 15.48 5.54
CA ASN A 192 23.13 14.25 6.22
C ASN A 192 21.62 14.20 6.51
N ALA A 193 21.04 15.31 6.97
CA ALA A 193 19.59 15.42 7.19
C ALA A 193 18.79 15.17 5.90
N ASN A 194 19.20 15.79 4.78
CA ASN A 194 18.56 15.53 3.48
C ASN A 194 18.69 14.07 3.02
N HIS A 195 19.85 13.43 3.19
CA HIS A 195 20.04 12.03 2.83
C HIS A 195 19.16 11.10 3.68
N GLU A 196 19.09 11.34 4.99
CA GLU A 196 18.24 10.54 5.87
C GLU A 196 16.76 10.84 5.64
N GLY A 197 16.40 12.11 5.45
CA GLY A 197 15.03 12.52 5.11
C GLY A 197 14.51 11.87 3.82
N LEU A 198 15.34 11.77 2.77
CA LEU A 198 14.99 11.08 1.55
C LEU A 198 14.70 9.58 1.77
N LYS A 199 15.46 8.89 2.64
CA LYS A 199 15.21 7.48 2.99
C LYS A 199 13.88 7.31 3.74
N ILE A 200 13.64 8.19 4.72
CA ILE A 200 12.39 8.20 5.51
C ILE A 200 11.21 8.46 4.59
N ALA A 201 11.28 9.48 3.72
CA ALA A 201 10.23 9.80 2.77
C ALA A 201 9.94 8.62 1.82
N ALA A 202 10.99 8.00 1.26
CA ALA A 202 10.86 6.85 0.38
C ALA A 202 10.20 5.65 1.09
N ARG A 203 10.58 5.38 2.36
CA ARG A 203 9.98 4.35 3.19
C ARG A 203 8.49 4.63 3.42
N LEU A 204 8.13 5.84 3.85
CA LEU A 204 6.73 6.21 4.12
C LEU A 204 5.87 6.16 2.87
N ILE A 205 6.36 6.67 1.74
CA ILE A 205 5.64 6.64 0.46
C ILE A 205 5.40 5.19 0.02
N ARG A 206 6.39 4.32 0.17
CA ARG A 206 6.29 2.89 -0.13
C ARG A 206 5.30 2.19 0.80
N LEU A 207 5.36 2.44 2.12
CA LEU A 207 4.45 1.89 3.12
C LEU A 207 3.00 2.30 2.85
N ARG A 208 2.78 3.58 2.48
CA ARG A 208 1.47 4.14 2.09
C ARG A 208 1.03 3.73 0.69
N ARG A 209 1.93 3.14 -0.12
CA ARG A 209 1.71 2.71 -1.51
C ARG A 209 1.31 3.86 -2.43
N TRP A 210 1.92 5.01 -2.23
CA TRP A 210 1.68 6.19 -3.03
C TRP A 210 2.57 6.22 -4.26
N GLY A 211 2.03 6.77 -5.34
CA GLY A 211 2.73 7.04 -6.60
C GLY A 211 2.37 8.41 -7.15
N GLY A 212 2.88 8.73 -8.31
CA GLY A 212 2.69 10.00 -8.99
C GLY A 212 3.84 10.98 -8.74
N LEU A 213 3.57 12.26 -8.95
CA LEU A 213 4.56 13.33 -8.77
C LEU A 213 4.89 13.51 -7.28
N VAL A 214 6.18 13.52 -6.97
CA VAL A 214 6.72 13.82 -5.63
C VAL A 214 7.55 15.10 -5.73
N ALA A 215 7.31 16.04 -4.85
CA ALA A 215 8.11 17.24 -4.66
C ALA A 215 8.71 17.21 -3.25
N VAL A 216 10.03 17.23 -3.17
CA VAL A 216 10.77 17.20 -1.90
C VAL A 216 11.40 18.55 -1.66
N ASP A 217 10.97 19.24 -0.61
CA ASP A 217 11.63 20.44 -0.10
C ASP A 217 12.84 20.02 0.74
N LEU A 218 14.01 20.45 0.29
CA LEU A 218 15.29 20.05 0.88
C LEU A 218 15.72 21.09 1.92
N LEU A 219 16.20 20.62 3.05
CA LEU A 219 16.71 21.47 4.14
C LEU A 219 17.87 22.35 3.66
N GLY A 220 17.66 23.68 3.66
CA GLY A 220 18.67 24.69 3.38
C GLY A 220 18.79 25.05 1.90
N ALA A 221 19.94 25.61 1.50
CA ALA A 221 20.20 26.10 0.16
C ALA A 221 21.60 25.69 -0.35
N GLY A 222 21.83 25.86 -1.66
CA GLY A 222 23.15 25.60 -2.28
C GLY A 222 23.46 24.11 -2.38
N HIS A 223 22.47 23.29 -2.72
CA HIS A 223 22.60 21.83 -2.83
C HIS A 223 23.52 21.39 -3.97
N ASP A 224 24.34 20.38 -3.72
CA ASP A 224 24.98 19.58 -4.79
C ASP A 224 23.89 18.69 -5.41
N GLY A 225 23.32 19.11 -6.52
CA GLY A 225 22.22 18.43 -7.20
C GLY A 225 22.56 17.00 -7.61
N ALA A 226 23.82 16.71 -7.99
CA ALA A 226 24.24 15.37 -8.36
C ALA A 226 24.23 14.42 -7.15
N ARG A 227 24.71 14.89 -6.01
CA ARG A 227 24.69 14.12 -4.75
C ARG A 227 23.27 13.87 -4.25
N ILE A 228 22.40 14.89 -4.30
CA ILE A 228 20.98 14.73 -3.92
C ILE A 228 20.27 13.74 -4.84
N THR A 229 20.48 13.83 -6.15
CA THR A 229 19.87 12.88 -7.10
C THR A 229 20.38 11.45 -6.87
N ALA A 230 21.67 11.27 -6.55
CA ALA A 230 22.22 9.96 -6.20
C ALA A 230 21.61 9.41 -4.91
N ALA A 231 21.44 10.26 -3.88
CA ALA A 231 20.79 9.87 -2.62
C ALA A 231 19.32 9.50 -2.84
N ALA A 232 18.59 10.25 -3.67
CA ALA A 232 17.21 9.93 -4.03
C ALA A 232 17.11 8.58 -4.76
N ARG A 233 18.01 8.31 -5.72
CA ARG A 233 18.05 7.00 -6.39
C ARG A 233 18.34 5.85 -5.42
N ALA A 234 19.23 6.07 -4.45
CA ALA A 234 19.50 5.08 -3.42
C ALA A 234 18.31 4.84 -2.49
N ALA A 235 17.50 5.87 -2.19
CA ALA A 235 16.34 5.79 -1.31
C ALA A 235 15.09 5.21 -2.00
N PHE A 236 14.74 5.75 -3.18
CA PHE A 236 13.52 5.38 -3.91
C PHE A 236 13.69 4.18 -4.84
N GLY A 237 14.94 3.81 -5.17
CA GLY A 237 15.27 2.67 -5.99
C GLY A 237 15.66 3.00 -7.42
N GLY A 238 16.15 1.96 -8.11
CA GLY A 238 16.62 2.04 -9.51
C GLY A 238 15.59 1.55 -10.55
N ASP A 239 14.30 1.44 -10.19
CA ASP A 239 13.26 1.05 -11.14
C ASP A 239 13.28 2.02 -12.33
N PRO A 240 13.39 1.52 -13.59
CA PRO A 240 13.37 2.37 -14.79
C PRO A 240 12.11 3.20 -14.96
N ALA A 241 11.00 2.80 -14.32
CA ALA A 241 9.74 3.53 -14.32
C ALA A 241 9.78 4.79 -13.43
N ILE A 242 10.79 4.94 -12.55
CA ILE A 242 10.96 6.14 -11.73
C ILE A 242 11.70 7.22 -12.54
N ALA A 243 11.03 8.35 -12.77
CA ALA A 243 11.65 9.51 -13.40
C ALA A 243 12.19 10.46 -12.32
N TYR A 244 13.48 10.76 -12.39
CA TYR A 244 14.15 11.71 -11.50
C TYR A 244 14.42 13.03 -12.23
N GLY A 245 13.92 14.13 -11.68
CA GLY A 245 14.24 15.49 -12.12
C GLY A 245 15.50 16.04 -11.43
N PRO A 246 16.06 17.14 -11.92
CA PRO A 246 17.12 17.87 -11.24
C PRO A 246 16.56 18.60 -10.00
N VAL A 247 17.43 18.88 -9.03
CA VAL A 247 17.12 19.87 -7.98
C VAL A 247 17.00 21.24 -8.63
N ASN A 248 15.87 21.90 -8.41
CA ASN A 248 15.63 23.21 -8.98
C ASN A 248 16.29 24.34 -8.17
N ARG A 249 16.23 25.59 -8.68
CA ARG A 249 16.84 26.78 -8.02
C ARG A 249 16.22 27.11 -6.66
N PHE A 250 15.07 26.56 -6.34
CA PHE A 250 14.38 26.77 -5.05
C PHE A 250 14.70 25.69 -4.01
N GLY A 251 15.59 24.74 -4.32
CA GLY A 251 15.95 23.65 -3.42
C GLY A 251 15.03 22.44 -3.51
N VAL A 252 14.06 22.42 -4.42
CA VAL A 252 13.10 21.32 -4.55
C VAL A 252 13.60 20.25 -5.51
N LEU A 253 13.65 19.01 -5.04
CA LEU A 253 13.82 17.82 -5.87
C LEU A 253 12.44 17.33 -6.34
N GLN A 254 12.35 16.97 -7.61
CA GLN A 254 11.13 16.40 -8.19
C GLN A 254 11.41 15.01 -8.75
N LEU A 255 10.47 14.08 -8.51
CA LEU A 255 10.50 12.74 -9.11
C LEU A 255 9.09 12.25 -9.36
N VAL A 256 8.94 11.26 -10.24
CA VAL A 256 7.65 10.59 -10.51
C VAL A 256 7.80 9.12 -10.19
N LEU A 257 6.95 8.64 -9.31
CA LEU A 257 6.87 7.22 -8.93
C LEU A 257 5.72 6.54 -9.68
N PRO A 258 5.91 5.31 -10.16
CA PRO A 258 4.80 4.55 -10.74
C PRO A 258 3.75 4.25 -9.67
N TRP A 259 2.48 4.30 -10.05
CA TRP A 259 1.43 3.68 -9.26
C TRP A 259 1.50 2.16 -9.43
N THR A 260 1.34 1.41 -8.35
CA THR A 260 1.37 -0.06 -8.36
C THR A 260 0.17 -0.62 -7.59
N PHE A 261 0.20 -0.57 -6.28
CA PHE A 261 -0.87 -1.07 -5.40
C PHE A 261 -1.93 -0.02 -5.11
N THR A 262 -3.09 -0.46 -4.69
CA THR A 262 -4.13 0.41 -4.11
C THR A 262 -3.55 1.13 -2.87
N PRO A 263 -3.70 2.46 -2.74
CA PRO A 263 -3.25 3.20 -1.57
C PRO A 263 -3.75 2.62 -0.26
N LEU A 264 -2.89 2.61 0.78
CA LEU A 264 -3.22 1.97 2.05
C LEU A 264 -4.47 2.58 2.70
N GLU A 265 -4.62 3.90 2.67
CA GLU A 265 -5.77 4.62 3.22
C GLU A 265 -7.10 4.28 2.54
N GLU A 266 -7.06 3.82 1.29
CA GLU A 266 -8.26 3.36 0.59
C GLU A 266 -8.69 1.96 1.05
N GLN A 267 -7.70 1.10 1.36
CA GLN A 267 -7.97 -0.24 1.90
C GLN A 267 -8.28 -0.25 3.40
N THR A 268 -7.80 0.73 4.14
CA THR A 268 -8.04 0.84 5.59
C THR A 268 -9.12 1.85 5.95
N ARG A 269 -9.91 2.30 4.95
CA ARG A 269 -11.01 3.25 5.17
C ARG A 269 -11.97 2.72 6.25
N PRO A 270 -12.39 3.58 7.20
CA PRO A 270 -13.33 3.19 8.24
C PRO A 270 -14.73 3.04 7.64
N ASP A 271 -15.12 1.82 7.34
CA ASP A 271 -16.46 1.41 6.94
C ASP A 271 -16.90 0.16 7.73
N ILE A 272 -18.17 -0.23 7.57
CA ILE A 272 -18.75 -1.37 8.29
C ILE A 272 -18.04 -2.68 7.97
N GLU A 273 -17.61 -2.87 6.74
CA GLU A 273 -16.86 -4.08 6.34
C GLU A 273 -15.47 -4.12 6.96
N SER A 274 -14.77 -2.97 6.98
CA SER A 274 -13.46 -2.86 7.64
C SER A 274 -13.59 -3.07 9.15
N ALA A 275 -14.65 -2.54 9.78
CA ALA A 275 -14.94 -2.77 11.19
C ALA A 275 -15.22 -4.25 11.50
N ALA A 276 -15.91 -4.97 10.60
CA ALA A 276 -16.19 -6.40 10.76
C ALA A 276 -14.90 -7.25 10.66
N ARG A 277 -13.98 -6.91 9.73
CA ARG A 277 -12.68 -7.57 9.60
C ARG A 277 -11.77 -7.26 10.80
N ASP A 278 -11.78 -6.01 11.28
CA ASP A 278 -11.03 -5.62 12.47
C ASP A 278 -11.57 -6.32 13.73
N LEU A 279 -12.90 -6.51 13.85
CA LEU A 279 -13.51 -7.32 14.91
C LEU A 279 -12.97 -8.75 14.89
N ALA A 280 -12.98 -9.41 13.73
CA ALA A 280 -12.46 -10.77 13.61
C ALA A 280 -10.97 -10.82 14.00
N ARG A 281 -10.18 -9.82 13.64
CA ARG A 281 -8.77 -9.70 14.00
C ARG A 281 -8.54 -9.48 15.48
N LYS A 282 -9.32 -8.62 16.14
CA LYS A 282 -9.28 -8.41 17.59
C LYS A 282 -9.64 -9.68 18.35
N LEU A 283 -10.66 -10.42 17.90
CA LEU A 283 -11.02 -11.73 18.48
C LEU A 283 -9.90 -12.74 18.29
N ASN A 284 -9.34 -12.85 17.08
CA ASN A 284 -8.21 -13.75 16.81
C ASN A 284 -7.01 -13.44 17.71
N HIS A 285 -6.66 -12.16 17.84
CA HIS A 285 -5.60 -11.70 18.73
C HIS A 285 -5.86 -12.11 20.19
N ALA A 286 -7.08 -11.90 20.71
CA ALA A 286 -7.44 -12.26 22.07
C ALA A 286 -7.39 -13.79 22.31
N LEU A 287 -7.85 -14.59 21.35
CA LEU A 287 -7.78 -16.06 21.39
C LEU A 287 -6.35 -16.60 21.40
N LEU A 288 -5.44 -15.92 20.66
CA LEU A 288 -4.02 -16.25 20.60
C LEU A 288 -3.26 -15.77 21.84
N ALA A 289 -3.69 -14.65 22.44
CA ALA A 289 -3.09 -14.10 23.64
C ALA A 289 -3.38 -14.94 24.90
N ASP A 290 -4.57 -15.54 24.96
CA ASP A 290 -4.96 -16.42 26.07
C ASP A 290 -5.66 -17.68 25.54
N THR A 291 -4.90 -18.75 25.48
CA THR A 291 -5.39 -20.05 25.01
C THR A 291 -6.23 -20.79 26.04
N THR A 292 -6.23 -20.34 27.29
CA THR A 292 -6.99 -20.97 28.40
C THR A 292 -8.43 -20.48 28.48
N ARG A 293 -8.76 -19.33 27.89
CA ARG A 293 -10.14 -18.81 27.85
C ARG A 293 -11.06 -19.77 27.10
N ALA A 294 -12.11 -20.20 27.75
CA ALA A 294 -13.12 -21.07 27.15
C ALA A 294 -13.96 -20.33 26.10
N ARG A 295 -14.08 -18.99 26.23
CA ARG A 295 -14.89 -18.15 25.37
C ARG A 295 -14.31 -16.73 25.31
N VAL A 296 -14.29 -16.13 24.11
CA VAL A 296 -14.00 -14.71 23.88
C VAL A 296 -15.14 -14.14 23.04
N THR A 297 -15.74 -13.06 23.49
CA THR A 297 -16.90 -12.44 22.83
C THR A 297 -16.57 -11.03 22.38
N ALA A 298 -16.92 -10.68 21.15
CA ALA A 298 -16.93 -9.30 20.70
C ALA A 298 -18.36 -8.75 20.65
N ARG A 299 -18.57 -7.56 21.19
CA ARG A 299 -19.82 -6.79 21.09
C ARG A 299 -19.66 -5.69 20.07
N CYS A 300 -20.63 -5.52 19.19
CA CYS A 300 -20.63 -4.52 18.13
C CYS A 300 -22.06 -4.21 17.68
N HIS A 301 -22.23 -3.12 16.93
CA HIS A 301 -23.51 -2.81 16.30
C HIS A 301 -24.00 -3.96 15.40
N GLY A 302 -25.33 -4.15 15.30
CA GLY A 302 -25.95 -5.27 14.58
C GLY A 302 -25.51 -5.40 13.11
N ASP A 303 -25.27 -4.31 12.43
CA ASP A 303 -24.80 -4.36 11.03
C ASP A 303 -23.38 -4.90 10.89
N ILE A 304 -22.48 -4.57 11.82
CA ILE A 304 -21.14 -5.19 11.88
C ILE A 304 -21.28 -6.68 12.21
N SER A 305 -22.13 -7.04 13.20
CA SER A 305 -22.34 -8.42 13.63
C SER A 305 -22.76 -9.32 12.45
N LYS A 306 -23.65 -8.85 11.57
CA LYS A 306 -24.10 -9.61 10.40
C LYS A 306 -22.93 -9.98 9.45
N ILE A 307 -22.02 -9.04 9.21
CA ILE A 307 -20.85 -9.25 8.33
C ILE A 307 -19.75 -10.04 9.06
N ALA A 308 -19.55 -9.78 10.36
CA ALA A 308 -18.51 -10.43 11.15
C ALA A 308 -18.84 -11.88 11.51
N ALA A 309 -20.10 -12.25 11.65
CA ALA A 309 -20.49 -13.59 12.10
C ALA A 309 -19.86 -14.75 11.29
N PRO A 310 -19.89 -14.75 9.93
CA PRO A 310 -19.24 -15.79 9.15
C PRO A 310 -17.70 -15.78 9.28
N LEU A 311 -17.08 -14.64 9.52
CA LEU A 311 -15.63 -14.52 9.77
C LEU A 311 -15.27 -15.09 11.14
N VAL A 312 -16.04 -14.73 12.17
CA VAL A 312 -15.86 -15.19 13.54
C VAL A 312 -16.06 -16.70 13.66
N ALA A 313 -17.04 -17.27 12.93
CA ALA A 313 -17.24 -18.72 12.90
C ALA A 313 -16.01 -19.51 12.44
N ARG A 314 -15.19 -18.94 11.58
CA ARG A 314 -13.92 -19.52 11.08
C ARG A 314 -12.80 -19.50 12.13
N LEU A 315 -12.91 -18.70 13.19
CA LEU A 315 -11.96 -18.66 14.31
C LEU A 315 -12.16 -19.82 15.29
N GLY A 316 -13.26 -20.58 15.13
CA GLY A 316 -13.57 -21.76 15.94
C GLY A 316 -14.53 -21.49 17.11
N PRO A 317 -14.86 -22.53 17.89
CA PRO A 317 -15.98 -22.50 18.82
C PRO A 317 -15.80 -21.59 20.04
N ARG A 318 -14.60 -21.10 20.29
CA ARG A 318 -14.34 -20.15 21.39
C ARG A 318 -14.64 -18.69 21.03
N ALA A 319 -14.74 -18.37 19.73
CA ALA A 319 -14.99 -17.02 19.23
C ALA A 319 -16.49 -16.76 19.10
N HIS A 320 -16.96 -15.68 19.68
CA HIS A 320 -18.35 -15.27 19.59
C HIS A 320 -18.50 -13.81 19.23
N VAL A 321 -19.55 -13.48 18.50
CA VAL A 321 -19.97 -12.10 18.25
C VAL A 321 -21.39 -11.89 18.76
N MET A 322 -21.64 -10.76 19.39
CA MET A 322 -22.94 -10.37 19.91
C MET A 322 -23.30 -8.97 19.42
N ALA A 323 -24.52 -8.86 18.86
CA ALA A 323 -25.06 -7.57 18.46
C ALA A 323 -25.43 -6.76 19.70
N ASP A 324 -25.07 -5.46 19.65
CA ASP A 324 -25.41 -4.46 20.68
C ASP A 324 -25.63 -3.10 20.02
N ASP A 325 -26.88 -2.81 19.72
CA ASP A 325 -27.27 -1.59 19.02
C ASP A 325 -27.15 -0.32 19.89
N SER A 326 -26.76 -0.44 21.15
CA SER A 326 -26.40 0.69 22.01
C SER A 326 -24.99 1.23 21.71
N LEU A 327 -24.15 0.44 21.01
CA LEU A 327 -22.80 0.85 20.62
C LEU A 327 -22.81 1.70 19.34
N PRO A 328 -21.89 2.67 19.21
CA PRO A 328 -21.67 3.41 17.96
C PRO A 328 -21.40 2.46 16.77
N PRO A 329 -21.80 2.84 15.54
CA PRO A 329 -21.75 1.96 14.36
C PRO A 329 -20.39 1.36 14.01
N THR A 330 -19.28 1.91 14.51
CA THR A 330 -17.92 1.40 14.25
C THR A 330 -17.19 0.90 15.50
N GLN A 331 -17.84 0.98 16.66
CA GLN A 331 -17.22 0.56 17.92
C GLN A 331 -17.29 -0.97 18.10
N VAL A 332 -16.19 -1.55 18.52
CA VAL A 332 -16.04 -2.96 18.84
C VAL A 332 -15.42 -3.09 20.24
N ILE A 333 -16.03 -3.88 21.09
CA ILE A 333 -15.55 -4.23 22.43
C ILE A 333 -15.29 -5.75 22.46
N VAL A 334 -14.09 -6.17 22.91
CA VAL A 334 -13.74 -7.59 23.06
C VAL A 334 -13.59 -7.92 24.56
N GLU A 335 -14.32 -8.95 25.01
CA GLU A 335 -14.40 -9.39 26.41
C GLU A 335 -13.99 -10.86 26.57
#